data_b7e87a55d9653ca4d6bb46dc9b4d8447
#
_entry.id   b7e87a55d9653ca4d6bb46dc9b4d8447
#
_cell.length_a   1.000
_cell.length_b   1.000
_cell.length_c   1.000
_cell.angle_alpha   90.00
_cell.angle_beta   90.00
_cell.angle_gamma   90.00
#
_symmetry.space_group_name_H-M   'P 1'
#
loop_
_entity.id
_entity.type
_entity.pdbx_description
1 polymer ?
#
loop_
_entity_poly.entity_id
_entity_poly.type
_entity_poly.pdbx_seq_one_letter_code
_entity_poly.pdbx_strand_id
1 'polypeptide(L)'
;AGGVDTVSLENNHVLDMGDSGLEETKETLLAAGIPYASEGEPAILTVKGVKIGSLAYQTFGGRHDELIAKVPGDIQALRDQGCDIVIVSYHWGAEKDYYPNDNQVRLGRATVDAGADLVVGHHSHRINPIEYYNGKYICYSLGNFSFAGNNKPSDMTTFLFQIRMRLRDGEATSEAFKIIPCRISSRTDYNDFAPTPYTDDSSIEVVLRTLR
;
A
#
# COMPACT_ATOMS: atom_id res chain seq x y z
N ALA A 1 -18.12 11.45 -3.06
CA ALA A 1 -17.15 10.42 -3.44
C ALA A 1 -15.87 10.66 -2.64
N GLY A 2 -15.26 9.60 -2.08
CA GLY A 2 -14.09 9.70 -1.21
C GLY A 2 -12.76 9.95 -1.95
N GLY A 3 -12.78 10.12 -3.28
CA GLY A 3 -11.56 10.39 -4.07
C GLY A 3 -10.61 9.19 -4.19
N VAL A 4 -11.15 7.97 -4.08
CA VAL A 4 -10.37 6.72 -4.26
C VAL A 4 -10.39 6.35 -5.73
N ASP A 5 -9.22 6.15 -6.33
CA ASP A 5 -9.07 5.80 -7.75
C ASP A 5 -8.81 4.30 -7.97
N THR A 6 -8.20 3.62 -6.99
CA THR A 6 -7.97 2.16 -7.00
C THR A 6 -7.79 1.62 -5.59
N VAL A 7 -8.02 0.33 -5.39
CA VAL A 7 -7.85 -0.36 -4.11
C VAL A 7 -7.12 -1.69 -4.27
N SER A 8 -6.47 -2.15 -3.20
CA SER A 8 -6.01 -3.53 -3.05
C SER A 8 -7.04 -4.30 -2.22
N LEU A 9 -7.41 -5.51 -2.64
CA LEU A 9 -8.29 -6.41 -1.89
C LEU A 9 -7.53 -7.46 -1.09
N GLU A 10 -6.22 -7.62 -1.33
CA GLU A 10 -5.42 -8.62 -0.64
C GLU A 10 -5.21 -8.28 0.83
N ASN A 11 -5.81 -9.08 1.71
CA ASN A 11 -5.64 -9.03 3.16
C ASN A 11 -6.11 -10.35 3.79
N ASN A 12 -5.81 -10.57 5.09
CA ASN A 12 -6.19 -11.77 5.82
C ASN A 12 -7.71 -11.91 6.07
N HIS A 13 -8.48 -10.86 5.81
CA HIS A 13 -9.95 -10.83 5.98
C HIS A 13 -10.70 -10.87 4.66
N VAL A 14 -10.01 -11.03 3.54
CA VAL A 14 -10.62 -10.98 2.20
C VAL A 14 -11.77 -12.00 2.01
N LEU A 15 -11.72 -13.12 2.72
CA LEU A 15 -12.72 -14.18 2.68
C LEU A 15 -13.59 -14.29 3.95
N ASP A 16 -13.62 -13.29 4.82
CA ASP A 16 -14.45 -13.33 6.05
C ASP A 16 -15.93 -13.56 5.75
N MET A 17 -16.40 -13.08 4.59
CA MET A 17 -17.77 -13.28 4.09
C MET A 17 -17.84 -14.36 3.00
N GLY A 18 -16.79 -15.18 2.86
CA GLY A 18 -16.65 -16.21 1.83
C GLY A 18 -16.45 -15.66 0.43
N ASP A 19 -16.36 -16.57 -0.54
CA ASP A 19 -16.13 -16.23 -1.95
C ASP A 19 -17.23 -15.31 -2.50
N SER A 20 -18.49 -15.54 -2.12
CA SER A 20 -19.60 -14.70 -2.56
C SER A 20 -19.51 -13.25 -2.08
N GLY A 21 -18.99 -13.03 -0.86
CA GLY A 21 -18.77 -11.68 -0.32
C GLY A 21 -17.61 -10.97 -1.04
N LEU A 22 -16.58 -11.71 -1.42
CA LEU A 22 -15.49 -11.16 -2.24
C LEU A 22 -16.00 -10.77 -3.63
N GLU A 23 -16.75 -11.62 -4.31
CA GLU A 23 -17.30 -11.32 -5.65
C GLU A 23 -18.25 -10.12 -5.60
N GLU A 24 -19.15 -10.02 -4.61
CA GLU A 24 -20.01 -8.86 -4.42
C GLU A 24 -19.19 -7.56 -4.20
N THR A 25 -18.06 -7.65 -3.47
CA THR A 25 -17.15 -6.53 -3.27
C THR A 25 -16.53 -6.09 -4.59
N LYS A 26 -16.05 -7.02 -5.40
CA LYS A 26 -15.48 -6.75 -6.73
C LYS A 26 -16.51 -6.09 -7.66
N GLU A 27 -17.70 -6.66 -7.74
CA GLU A 27 -18.81 -6.12 -8.56
C GLU A 27 -19.16 -4.69 -8.13
N THR A 28 -19.27 -4.45 -6.82
CA THR A 28 -19.57 -3.13 -6.26
C THR A 28 -18.51 -2.09 -6.61
N LEU A 29 -17.22 -2.45 -6.51
CA LEU A 29 -16.11 -1.58 -6.88
C LEU A 29 -16.14 -1.23 -8.36
N LEU A 30 -16.33 -2.24 -9.22
CA LEU A 30 -16.41 -2.04 -10.68
C LEU A 30 -17.64 -1.18 -11.05
N ALA A 31 -18.80 -1.40 -10.43
CA ALA A 31 -19.99 -0.57 -10.64
C ALA A 31 -19.75 0.88 -10.20
N ALA A 32 -18.90 1.12 -9.20
CA ALA A 32 -18.49 2.45 -8.77
C ALA A 32 -17.36 3.06 -9.64
N GLY A 33 -16.86 2.34 -10.63
CA GLY A 33 -15.75 2.76 -11.48
C GLY A 33 -14.39 2.74 -10.76
N ILE A 34 -14.23 1.94 -9.71
CA ILE A 34 -13.00 1.79 -8.91
C ILE A 34 -12.36 0.45 -9.28
N PRO A 35 -11.29 0.43 -10.10
CA PRO A 35 -10.52 -0.78 -10.34
C PRO A 35 -9.86 -1.27 -9.04
N TYR A 36 -9.76 -2.57 -8.89
CA TYR A 36 -9.11 -3.20 -7.74
C TYR A 36 -7.96 -4.10 -8.18
N ALA A 37 -6.98 -4.28 -7.31
CA ALA A 37 -5.93 -5.28 -7.45
C ALA A 37 -6.17 -6.43 -6.45
N SER A 38 -6.16 -7.66 -6.95
CA SER A 38 -6.16 -8.90 -6.20
C SER A 38 -5.12 -9.85 -6.80
N GLU A 39 -4.77 -10.92 -6.13
CA GLU A 39 -3.77 -11.85 -6.66
C GLU A 39 -4.25 -12.49 -7.96
N GLY A 40 -3.48 -12.30 -9.04
CA GLY A 40 -3.86 -12.74 -10.38
C GLY A 40 -4.79 -11.79 -11.15
N GLU A 41 -5.31 -10.76 -10.50
CA GLU A 41 -6.20 -9.75 -11.09
C GLU A 41 -5.61 -8.34 -10.85
N PRO A 42 -4.70 -7.86 -11.72
CA PRO A 42 -4.10 -6.53 -11.57
C PRO A 42 -5.11 -5.42 -11.87
N ALA A 43 -5.01 -4.30 -11.15
CA ALA A 43 -5.70 -3.07 -11.53
C ALA A 43 -4.84 -2.29 -12.54
N ILE A 44 -5.47 -1.77 -13.60
CA ILE A 44 -4.80 -0.89 -14.56
C ILE A 44 -5.63 0.36 -14.74
N LEU A 45 -5.00 1.52 -14.58
CA LEU A 45 -5.62 2.81 -14.83
C LEU A 45 -4.71 3.73 -15.65
N THR A 46 -5.31 4.69 -16.35
CA THR A 46 -4.56 5.69 -17.12
C THR A 46 -4.82 7.07 -16.56
N VAL A 47 -3.77 7.74 -16.13
CA VAL A 47 -3.83 9.09 -15.57
C VAL A 47 -2.97 10.02 -16.42
N LYS A 48 -3.59 11.01 -17.06
CA LYS A 48 -2.90 11.98 -17.94
C LYS A 48 -2.00 11.33 -19.01
N GLY A 49 -2.44 10.21 -19.54
CA GLY A 49 -1.72 9.45 -20.57
C GLY A 49 -0.66 8.48 -20.03
N VAL A 50 -0.42 8.45 -18.72
CA VAL A 50 0.48 7.49 -18.06
C VAL A 50 -0.34 6.27 -17.61
N LYS A 51 0.08 5.08 -18.01
CA LYS A 51 -0.57 3.83 -17.65
C LYS A 51 0.06 3.25 -16.39
N ILE A 52 -0.75 3.08 -15.35
CA ILE A 52 -0.34 2.62 -14.03
C ILE A 52 -0.94 1.24 -13.79
N GLY A 53 -0.08 0.25 -13.52
CA GLY A 53 -0.48 -1.09 -13.10
C GLY A 53 -0.28 -1.28 -11.60
N SER A 54 -1.24 -1.93 -10.94
CA SER A 54 -1.16 -2.28 -9.53
C SER A 54 -1.31 -3.78 -9.34
N LEU A 55 -0.41 -4.39 -8.58
CA LEU A 55 -0.45 -5.78 -8.13
C LEU A 55 -0.72 -5.82 -6.62
N ALA A 56 -1.34 -6.88 -6.16
CA ALA A 56 -1.61 -7.07 -4.75
C ALA A 56 -1.38 -8.52 -4.31
N TYR A 57 -0.78 -8.71 -3.14
CA TYR A 57 -0.46 -10.01 -2.56
C TYR A 57 -0.57 -10.02 -1.05
N GLN A 58 -0.81 -11.20 -0.48
CA GLN A 58 -0.65 -11.45 0.95
C GLN A 58 0.39 -12.54 1.20
N THR A 59 1.09 -12.46 2.33
CA THR A 59 2.21 -13.37 2.64
C THR A 59 1.88 -14.44 3.68
N PHE A 60 0.61 -14.57 4.06
CA PHE A 60 0.21 -15.56 5.06
C PHE A 60 0.49 -16.99 4.59
N GLY A 61 0.84 -17.86 5.53
CA GLY A 61 1.30 -19.22 5.21
C GLY A 61 2.77 -19.31 4.79
N GLY A 62 3.57 -18.24 4.94
CA GLY A 62 5.01 -18.26 4.66
C GLY A 62 5.37 -18.15 3.18
N ARG A 63 4.54 -17.52 2.38
CA ARG A 63 4.64 -17.43 0.91
C ARG A 63 5.74 -16.51 0.37
N HIS A 64 6.67 -16.04 1.19
CA HIS A 64 7.69 -15.06 0.77
C HIS A 64 8.56 -15.55 -0.39
N ASP A 65 9.06 -16.80 -0.34
CA ASP A 65 9.89 -17.35 -1.42
C ASP A 65 9.09 -17.61 -2.71
N GLU A 66 7.84 -18.05 -2.57
CA GLU A 66 6.91 -18.17 -3.69
C GLU A 66 6.70 -16.82 -4.39
N LEU A 67 6.43 -15.77 -3.62
CA LEU A 67 6.20 -14.43 -4.17
C LEU A 67 7.46 -13.82 -4.77
N ILE A 68 8.65 -14.06 -4.18
CA ILE A 68 9.91 -13.64 -4.79
C ILE A 68 10.10 -14.27 -6.18
N ALA A 69 9.66 -15.50 -6.36
CA ALA A 69 9.74 -16.18 -7.66
C ALA A 69 8.63 -15.73 -8.64
N LYS A 70 7.43 -15.41 -8.14
CA LYS A 70 6.25 -15.09 -8.95
C LYS A 70 6.21 -13.65 -9.43
N VAL A 71 6.45 -12.70 -8.52
CA VAL A 71 6.24 -11.27 -8.76
C VAL A 71 7.01 -10.70 -9.96
N PRO A 72 8.24 -11.14 -10.28
CA PRO A 72 8.94 -10.67 -11.49
C PRO A 72 8.15 -10.92 -12.77
N GLY A 73 7.53 -12.10 -12.90
CA GLY A 73 6.69 -12.44 -14.07
C GLY A 73 5.43 -11.58 -14.15
N ASP A 74 4.79 -11.31 -13.02
CA ASP A 74 3.58 -10.48 -12.95
C ASP A 74 3.88 -9.00 -13.27
N ILE A 75 5.03 -8.48 -12.82
CA ILE A 75 5.51 -7.13 -13.18
C ILE A 75 5.79 -7.06 -14.69
N GLN A 76 6.48 -8.06 -15.25
CA GLN A 76 6.77 -8.10 -16.67
C GLN A 76 5.47 -8.14 -17.49
N ALA A 77 4.47 -8.92 -17.06
CA ALA A 77 3.17 -8.97 -17.73
C ALA A 77 2.45 -7.62 -17.77
N LEU A 78 2.59 -6.78 -16.74
CA LEU A 78 2.09 -5.40 -16.74
C LEU A 78 2.90 -4.51 -17.69
N ARG A 79 4.21 -4.64 -17.72
CA ARG A 79 5.08 -3.91 -18.66
C ARG A 79 4.73 -4.27 -20.13
N ASP A 80 4.52 -5.55 -20.41
CA ASP A 80 4.11 -6.02 -21.74
C ASP A 80 2.74 -5.48 -22.16
N GLN A 81 1.86 -5.18 -21.20
CA GLN A 81 0.61 -4.48 -21.42
C GLN A 81 0.78 -2.97 -21.56
N GLY A 82 2.01 -2.45 -21.51
CA GLY A 82 2.33 -1.03 -21.65
C GLY A 82 2.14 -0.20 -20.39
N CYS A 83 2.19 -0.80 -19.19
CA CYS A 83 2.19 -0.03 -17.97
C CYS A 83 3.52 0.71 -17.79
N ASP A 84 3.44 2.02 -17.69
CA ASP A 84 4.59 2.92 -17.47
C ASP A 84 5.06 2.90 -16.01
N ILE A 85 4.13 2.68 -15.07
CA ILE A 85 4.39 2.63 -13.62
C ILE A 85 3.77 1.35 -13.08
N VAL A 86 4.51 0.61 -12.25
CA VAL A 86 4.03 -0.57 -11.54
C VAL A 86 4.15 -0.37 -10.03
N ILE A 87 3.01 -0.48 -9.35
CA ILE A 87 2.90 -0.41 -7.88
C ILE A 87 2.58 -1.80 -7.37
N VAL A 88 3.28 -2.26 -6.34
CA VAL A 88 3.01 -3.56 -5.70
C VAL A 88 2.59 -3.36 -4.26
N SER A 89 1.42 -3.88 -3.91
CA SER A 89 0.84 -3.82 -2.58
C SER A 89 1.00 -5.16 -1.87
N TYR A 90 1.45 -5.14 -0.62
CA TYR A 90 1.59 -6.33 0.22
C TYR A 90 0.79 -6.20 1.52
N HIS A 91 0.09 -7.26 1.88
CA HIS A 91 -0.46 -7.45 3.21
C HIS A 91 0.42 -8.50 3.93
N TRP A 92 1.30 -8.03 4.84
CA TRP A 92 2.43 -8.82 5.34
C TRP A 92 2.86 -8.45 6.76
N GLY A 93 3.79 -9.24 7.31
CA GLY A 93 4.39 -9.00 8.62
C GLY A 93 3.52 -9.47 9.77
N ALA A 94 3.67 -8.85 10.92
CA ALA A 94 2.92 -9.15 12.12
C ALA A 94 2.18 -7.92 12.64
N GLU A 95 1.00 -8.15 13.25
CA GLU A 95 0.23 -7.08 13.87
C GLU A 95 1.00 -6.43 15.02
N LYS A 96 0.86 -5.11 15.14
CA LYS A 96 1.44 -4.25 16.17
C LYS A 96 2.95 -4.06 16.08
N ASP A 97 3.63 -4.64 15.10
CA ASP A 97 5.05 -4.40 14.88
C ASP A 97 5.28 -3.03 14.22
N TYR A 98 6.25 -2.28 14.76
CA TYR A 98 6.67 -0.97 14.23
C TYR A 98 7.83 -1.07 13.23
N TYR A 99 8.39 -2.25 13.05
CA TYR A 99 9.51 -2.48 12.13
C TYR A 99 9.24 -3.70 11.25
N PRO A 100 9.65 -3.64 9.98
CA PRO A 100 9.55 -4.80 9.10
C PRO A 100 10.51 -5.90 9.58
N ASN A 101 10.11 -7.16 9.43
CA ASN A 101 10.99 -8.30 9.62
C ASN A 101 11.84 -8.57 8.35
N ASP A 102 12.85 -9.44 8.49
CA ASP A 102 13.79 -9.76 7.40
C ASP A 102 13.10 -10.28 6.13
N ASN A 103 11.99 -11.02 6.26
CA ASN A 103 11.25 -11.52 5.11
C ASN A 103 10.54 -10.40 4.35
N GLN A 104 9.98 -9.41 5.05
CA GLN A 104 9.39 -8.23 4.41
C GLN A 104 10.46 -7.42 3.67
N VAL A 105 11.63 -7.21 4.31
CA VAL A 105 12.76 -6.48 3.69
C VAL A 105 13.24 -7.22 2.43
N ARG A 106 13.44 -8.54 2.53
CA ARG A 106 13.89 -9.37 1.41
C ARG A 106 12.90 -9.35 0.24
N LEU A 107 11.60 -9.53 0.52
CA LEU A 107 10.55 -9.52 -0.52
C LEU A 107 10.39 -8.12 -1.13
N GLY A 108 10.36 -7.07 -0.30
CA GLY A 108 10.22 -5.69 -0.78
C GLY A 108 11.35 -5.27 -1.71
N ARG A 109 12.60 -5.58 -1.34
CA ARG A 109 13.78 -5.31 -2.18
C ARG A 109 13.78 -6.14 -3.47
N ALA A 110 13.47 -7.44 -3.39
CA ALA A 110 13.35 -8.29 -4.57
C ALA A 110 12.27 -7.79 -5.54
N THR A 111 11.19 -7.23 -5.03
CA THR A 111 10.12 -6.63 -5.83
C THR A 111 10.60 -5.37 -6.57
N VAL A 112 11.37 -4.52 -5.91
CA VAL A 112 12.01 -3.35 -6.55
C VAL A 112 13.02 -3.80 -7.60
N ASP A 113 13.88 -4.79 -7.29
CA ASP A 113 14.86 -5.34 -8.23
C ASP A 113 14.20 -5.99 -9.45
N ALA A 114 12.97 -6.49 -9.31
CA ALA A 114 12.14 -7.00 -10.40
C ALA A 114 11.48 -5.91 -11.26
N GLY A 115 11.61 -4.62 -10.89
CA GLY A 115 11.14 -3.49 -11.71
C GLY A 115 9.87 -2.81 -11.21
N ALA A 116 9.47 -3.01 -9.95
CA ALA A 116 8.41 -2.20 -9.34
C ALA A 116 8.89 -0.77 -9.08
N ASP A 117 8.01 0.22 -9.31
CA ASP A 117 8.30 1.63 -9.08
C ASP A 117 7.97 2.10 -7.66
N LEU A 118 7.09 1.38 -6.99
CA LEU A 118 6.70 1.62 -5.60
C LEU A 118 6.22 0.33 -4.97
N VAL A 119 6.65 0.07 -3.74
CA VAL A 119 6.10 -0.99 -2.90
C VAL A 119 5.39 -0.37 -1.70
N VAL A 120 4.17 -0.82 -1.42
CA VAL A 120 3.37 -0.38 -0.27
C VAL A 120 2.91 -1.57 0.56
N GLY A 121 3.10 -1.50 1.86
CA GLY A 121 2.78 -2.56 2.82
C GLY A 121 1.66 -2.19 3.77
N HIS A 122 1.01 -3.21 4.30
CA HIS A 122 -0.10 -3.14 5.25
C HIS A 122 -0.05 -4.30 6.23
N HIS A 123 -1.01 -4.42 7.11
CA HIS A 123 -1.28 -5.47 8.09
C HIS A 123 -0.82 -5.17 9.52
N SER A 124 0.33 -4.56 9.73
CA SER A 124 0.82 -4.36 11.11
C SER A 124 -0.08 -3.47 11.97
N HIS A 125 -1.04 -2.74 11.38
CA HIS A 125 -1.84 -1.71 12.05
C HIS A 125 -0.97 -0.65 12.76
N ARG A 126 0.28 -0.54 12.32
CA ARG A 126 1.29 0.43 12.74
C ARG A 126 1.97 1.01 11.53
N ILE A 127 2.35 2.26 11.61
CA ILE A 127 3.24 2.83 10.59
C ILE A 127 4.63 2.21 10.77
N ASN A 128 5.26 1.83 9.64
CA ASN A 128 6.61 1.28 9.63
C ASN A 128 7.55 2.19 8.83
N PRO A 129 8.87 2.04 8.97
CA PRO A 129 9.85 2.79 8.19
C PRO A 129 9.61 2.76 6.69
N ILE A 130 10.07 3.82 6.02
CA ILE A 130 10.11 3.94 4.58
C ILE A 130 11.56 3.77 4.14
N GLU A 131 11.83 2.79 3.29
CA GLU A 131 13.14 2.56 2.72
C GLU A 131 13.25 3.20 1.32
N TYR A 132 14.38 3.82 1.03
CA TYR A 132 14.77 4.19 -0.33
C TYR A 132 15.82 3.18 -0.82
N TYR A 133 15.42 2.32 -1.74
CA TYR A 133 16.23 1.21 -2.24
C TYR A 133 16.27 1.22 -3.76
N ASN A 134 17.46 1.18 -4.35
CA ASN A 134 17.68 1.19 -5.81
C ASN A 134 16.85 2.25 -6.57
N GLY A 135 16.74 3.46 -6.01
CA GLY A 135 16.01 4.57 -6.63
C GLY A 135 14.49 4.55 -6.45
N LYS A 136 13.95 3.61 -5.72
CA LYS A 136 12.51 3.43 -5.46
C LYS A 136 12.20 3.44 -3.96
N TYR A 137 10.95 3.69 -3.60
CA TYR A 137 10.50 3.67 -2.22
C TYR A 137 9.78 2.36 -1.88
N ILE A 138 10.05 1.87 -0.66
CA ILE A 138 9.33 0.77 -0.03
C ILE A 138 8.72 1.32 1.26
N CYS A 139 7.40 1.49 1.29
CA CYS A 139 6.65 1.83 2.50
C CYS A 139 6.25 0.52 3.17
N TYR A 140 6.94 0.08 4.21
CA TYR A 140 6.70 -1.24 4.82
C TYR A 140 5.34 -1.38 5.49
N SER A 141 4.77 -0.32 6.04
CA SER A 141 3.35 -0.25 6.40
C SER A 141 2.88 1.20 6.48
N LEU A 142 1.74 1.46 5.85
CA LEU A 142 1.06 2.76 5.93
C LEU A 142 0.24 2.91 7.22
N GLY A 143 0.10 1.85 8.04
CA GLY A 143 -0.78 1.82 9.19
C GLY A 143 -2.27 1.78 8.83
N ASN A 144 -3.11 2.06 9.81
CA ASN A 144 -4.55 2.24 9.59
C ASN A 144 -4.80 3.62 8.97
N PHE A 145 -5.90 3.77 8.23
CA PHE A 145 -6.35 5.07 7.76
C PHE A 145 -7.80 5.32 8.21
N SER A 146 -8.77 4.63 7.61
CA SER A 146 -10.16 4.62 8.05
C SER A 146 -10.52 3.17 8.42
N PHE A 147 -10.24 2.78 9.66
CA PHE A 147 -10.33 1.39 10.12
C PHE A 147 -11.42 1.24 11.19
N ALA A 148 -12.50 0.55 10.83
CA ALA A 148 -13.73 0.45 11.63
C ALA A 148 -13.69 -0.58 12.78
N GLY A 149 -12.66 -1.40 12.89
CA GLY A 149 -12.64 -2.53 13.84
C GLY A 149 -12.40 -2.16 15.30
N ASN A 150 -11.94 -0.93 15.59
CA ASN A 150 -11.59 -0.55 16.96
C ASN A 150 -11.86 0.94 17.24
N ASN A 151 -12.71 1.20 18.23
CA ASN A 151 -13.07 2.57 18.63
C ASN A 151 -12.02 3.23 19.54
N LYS A 152 -11.12 2.44 20.16
CA LYS A 152 -10.06 2.93 21.05
C LYS A 152 -8.74 2.19 20.77
N PRO A 153 -8.15 2.36 19.57
CA PRO A 153 -6.87 1.73 19.28
C PRO A 153 -5.78 2.33 20.17
N SER A 154 -4.79 1.51 20.51
CA SER A 154 -3.65 1.95 21.35
C SER A 154 -2.71 2.90 20.59
N ASP A 155 -2.79 2.93 19.27
CA ASP A 155 -2.06 3.84 18.41
C ASP A 155 -3.00 4.36 17.32
N MET A 156 -3.05 5.67 17.18
CA MET A 156 -3.86 6.36 16.18
C MET A 156 -3.02 7.03 15.09
N THR A 157 -1.71 6.78 15.07
CA THR A 157 -0.83 7.40 14.08
C THR A 157 -1.00 6.78 12.70
N THR A 158 -0.97 7.62 11.68
CA THR A 158 -0.98 7.23 10.27
C THR A 158 -0.36 8.34 9.43
N PHE A 159 -0.27 8.15 8.13
CA PHE A 159 0.20 9.18 7.22
C PHE A 159 -0.32 8.97 5.81
N LEU A 160 -0.29 10.04 5.02
CA LEU A 160 -0.40 9.96 3.57
C LEU A 160 0.99 10.03 2.96
N PHE A 161 1.30 9.09 2.09
CA PHE A 161 2.50 9.10 1.27
C PHE A 161 2.16 9.66 -0.12
N GLN A 162 2.69 10.81 -0.45
CA GLN A 162 2.58 11.41 -1.78
C GLN A 162 3.92 11.29 -2.47
N ILE A 163 3.94 10.75 -3.70
CA ILE A 163 5.13 10.64 -4.50
C ILE A 163 4.94 11.36 -5.83
N ARG A 164 5.97 12.09 -6.28
CA ARG A 164 6.07 12.61 -7.62
C ARG A 164 7.02 11.73 -8.42
N MET A 165 6.51 11.14 -9.46
CA MET A 165 7.30 10.39 -10.42
C MET A 165 7.39 11.17 -11.73
N ARG A 166 8.57 11.12 -12.37
CA ARG A 166 8.78 11.60 -13.73
C ARG A 166 8.95 10.41 -14.64
N LEU A 167 8.20 10.40 -15.73
CA LEU A 167 8.37 9.44 -16.80
C LEU A 167 9.24 10.07 -17.89
N ARG A 168 10.36 9.45 -18.23
CA ARG A 168 11.23 9.83 -19.34
C ARG A 168 11.75 8.57 -20.03
N ASP A 169 11.61 8.53 -21.35
CA ASP A 169 12.11 7.43 -22.20
C ASP A 169 11.62 6.03 -21.74
N GLY A 170 10.39 5.96 -21.19
CA GLY A 170 9.79 4.74 -20.65
C GLY A 170 10.21 4.37 -19.23
N GLU A 171 11.06 5.17 -18.60
CA GLU A 171 11.49 4.94 -17.21
C GLU A 171 10.84 5.92 -16.25
N ALA A 172 10.27 5.39 -15.16
CA ALA A 172 9.72 6.17 -14.06
C ALA A 172 10.79 6.41 -12.99
N THR A 173 11.07 7.67 -12.68
CA THR A 173 11.99 8.06 -11.60
C THR A 173 11.25 8.80 -10.50
N SER A 174 11.59 8.50 -9.24
CA SER A 174 11.05 9.20 -8.07
C SER A 174 11.77 10.54 -7.89
N GLU A 175 11.07 11.67 -8.13
CA GLU A 175 11.68 13.02 -8.03
C GLU A 175 11.56 13.62 -6.64
N ALA A 176 10.44 13.40 -5.98
CA ALA A 176 10.15 13.95 -4.66
C ALA A 176 9.04 13.15 -3.99
N PHE A 177 9.03 13.15 -2.68
CA PHE A 177 7.90 12.65 -1.90
C PHE A 177 7.52 13.66 -0.82
N LYS A 178 6.30 13.50 -0.30
CA LYS A 178 5.81 14.25 0.84
C LYS A 178 5.09 13.30 1.79
N ILE A 179 5.43 13.40 3.06
CA ILE A 179 4.69 12.76 4.14
C ILE A 179 3.72 13.78 4.71
N ILE A 180 2.47 13.38 4.87
CA ILE A 180 1.47 14.14 5.61
C ILE A 180 1.12 13.32 6.84
N PRO A 181 1.71 13.59 8.01
CA PRO A 181 1.39 12.92 9.25
C PRO A 181 -0.07 13.15 9.64
N CYS A 182 -0.76 12.06 9.96
CA CYS A 182 -2.19 12.09 10.28
C CYS A 182 -2.47 11.26 11.53
N ARG A 183 -3.59 11.56 12.15
CA ARG A 183 -4.28 10.64 13.07
C ARG A 183 -5.44 9.99 12.32
N ILE A 184 -5.75 8.73 12.63
CA ILE A 184 -6.87 7.98 12.03
C ILE A 184 -8.25 8.50 12.43
N SER A 185 -8.32 9.54 13.24
CA SER A 185 -9.53 10.13 13.81
C SER A 185 -9.43 11.65 13.86
N SER A 186 -10.57 12.34 13.79
CA SER A 186 -10.64 13.78 14.08
C SER A 186 -10.55 14.04 15.61
N ARG A 187 -10.72 13.02 16.44
CA ARG A 187 -10.74 13.09 17.90
C ARG A 187 -9.50 12.47 18.52
N THR A 188 -9.19 12.87 19.76
CA THR A 188 -8.03 12.36 20.51
C THR A 188 -8.41 11.25 21.51
N ASP A 189 -9.67 11.10 21.84
CA ASP A 189 -10.19 10.22 22.89
C ASP A 189 -10.81 8.93 22.36
N TYR A 190 -11.21 8.90 21.09
CA TYR A 190 -11.69 7.71 20.40
C TYR A 190 -11.51 7.82 18.88
N ASN A 191 -11.68 6.72 18.18
CA ASN A 191 -11.63 6.66 16.72
C ASN A 191 -13.03 6.89 16.14
N ASP A 192 -13.20 8.00 15.44
CA ASP A 192 -14.41 8.36 14.69
C ASP A 192 -14.27 8.05 13.18
N PHE A 193 -13.18 7.38 12.80
CA PHE A 193 -12.88 6.94 11.42
C PHE A 193 -12.72 8.10 10.42
N ALA A 194 -12.42 9.29 10.91
CA ALA A 194 -12.20 10.47 10.10
C ALA A 194 -10.71 10.89 10.16
N PRO A 195 -9.85 10.34 9.28
CA PRO A 195 -8.43 10.65 9.28
C PRO A 195 -8.17 12.16 9.16
N THR A 196 -7.33 12.67 10.07
CA THR A 196 -7.09 14.12 10.17
C THR A 196 -5.59 14.40 10.27
N PRO A 197 -5.05 15.31 9.45
CA PRO A 197 -3.65 15.72 9.56
C PRO A 197 -3.33 16.32 10.94
N TYR A 198 -2.15 15.99 11.46
CA TYR A 198 -1.61 16.66 12.64
C TYR A 198 -1.22 18.10 12.31
N THR A 199 -1.44 18.99 13.27
CA THR A 199 -1.07 20.43 13.19
C THR A 199 -0.06 20.81 14.27
N ASP A 200 0.22 19.94 15.23
CA ASP A 200 1.20 20.16 16.29
C ASP A 200 2.53 19.47 15.96
N ASP A 201 3.64 20.17 16.20
CA ASP A 201 4.98 19.71 15.85
C ASP A 201 5.37 18.41 16.58
N SER A 202 4.90 18.21 17.81
CA SER A 202 5.25 17.02 18.59
C SER A 202 4.66 15.74 17.98
N SER A 203 3.41 15.76 17.57
CA SER A 203 2.76 14.62 16.90
C SER A 203 3.36 14.37 15.52
N ILE A 204 3.64 15.45 14.77
CA ILE A 204 4.31 15.37 13.47
C ILE A 204 5.68 14.70 13.61
N GLU A 205 6.48 15.11 14.61
CA GLU A 205 7.81 14.55 14.83
C GLU A 205 7.78 13.07 15.21
N VAL A 206 6.80 12.64 16.01
CA VAL A 206 6.61 11.23 16.36
C VAL A 206 6.42 10.39 15.11
N VAL A 207 5.52 10.79 14.21
CA VAL A 207 5.30 10.08 12.94
C VAL A 207 6.57 10.07 12.09
N LEU A 208 7.19 11.23 11.87
CA LEU A 208 8.40 11.32 11.02
C LEU A 208 9.59 10.54 11.56
N ARG A 209 9.70 10.40 12.90
CA ARG A 209 10.75 9.59 13.53
C ARG A 209 10.51 8.10 13.34
N THR A 210 9.25 7.64 13.41
CA THR A 210 8.88 6.23 13.21
C THR A 210 9.11 5.79 11.76
N LEU A 211 9.05 6.71 10.79
CA LEU A 211 9.22 6.42 9.36
C LEU A 211 10.70 6.40 8.90
N ARG A 212 11.65 6.65 9.77
CA ARG A 212 13.11 6.63 9.50
C ARG A 212 13.74 5.23 9.79
#